data_6d97f72b44a5a71a34488b4826473362
#
_entry.id   6d97f72b44a5a71a34488b4826473362
#
_cell.length_a   1.000
_cell.length_b   1.000
_cell.length_c   1.000
_cell.angle_alpha   90.00
_cell.angle_beta   90.00
_cell.angle_gamma   90.00
#
_symmetry.space_group_name_H-M   'P 1'
#
loop_
_entity.id
_entity.type
_entity.pdbx_description
1 polymer ?
#
loop_
_entity_poly.entity_id
_entity_poly.type
_entity_poly.pdbx_seq_one_letter_code
_entity_poly.pdbx_strand_id
1 'polypeptide(L)'
;MRRASLRTLALLLTLTLLAQLFPLSALADAPSFSNLYDACDYLRTCMDARETEIALFLDENACARWETDEVREALEDTMAMAGLIGVRVDRHEDRSADVRISIEYCDAVRMVDAYRSGDLSGLSAEEQQCLAMAVEAATQLRAMYGDALSLEKAIYDLICRSVTYRNYPDTTSVEFSRVVTVPSAMLDGVGNCQAYARMFYLLGTLCGLKVGFLSGWYADHEEGQHIWNTIELNGQLYMVDVTDGDFDNADESAPQVQYRSFNIGWDRVPADSWNWWPPACDDRIRNDTAPDLWYYNNQPGYGGCSTSLDAAADACIAQARAGYVQWQGILLGQHADSVAFNTALQSAALRQGVYANWVTWDWQTGEDTIFFVEFQSA
;
A
#
# COMPACT_ATOMS: atom_id res chain seq x y z
N MET A 1 -11.28 -39.49 7.79
CA MET A 1 -12.36 -38.54 8.16
C MET A 1 -11.78 -37.55 9.20
N ARG A 2 -11.38 -36.38 8.77
CA ARG A 2 -10.83 -35.33 9.68
C ARG A 2 -12.00 -34.61 10.36
N ARG A 3 -11.97 -34.52 11.68
CA ARG A 3 -12.95 -33.75 12.46
C ARG A 3 -12.73 -32.26 12.18
N ALA A 4 -13.62 -31.65 11.43
CA ALA A 4 -13.71 -30.18 11.40
C ALA A 4 -13.96 -29.68 12.82
N SER A 5 -13.20 -28.69 13.28
CA SER A 5 -13.36 -28.18 14.65
C SER A 5 -14.71 -27.48 14.77
N LEU A 6 -15.34 -27.59 15.94
CA LEU A 6 -16.63 -26.95 16.26
C LEU A 6 -16.60 -25.42 16.00
N ARG A 7 -15.41 -24.80 16.04
CA ARG A 7 -15.20 -23.36 15.79
C ARG A 7 -15.30 -23.00 14.30
N THR A 8 -14.76 -23.84 13.41
CA THR A 8 -14.92 -23.69 11.94
C THR A 8 -16.39 -23.85 11.54
N LEU A 9 -17.11 -24.76 12.22
CA LEU A 9 -18.54 -24.95 11.99
C LEU A 9 -19.37 -23.75 12.52
N ALA A 10 -18.96 -23.12 13.63
CA ALA A 10 -19.63 -21.94 14.17
C ALA A 10 -19.40 -20.69 13.29
N LEU A 11 -18.19 -20.49 12.74
CA LEU A 11 -17.90 -19.40 11.80
C LEU A 11 -18.65 -19.59 10.47
N LEU A 12 -18.68 -20.83 9.94
CA LEU A 12 -19.47 -21.16 8.75
C LEU A 12 -20.98 -20.99 9.00
N LEU A 13 -21.48 -21.32 10.19
CA LEU A 13 -22.88 -21.14 10.56
C LEU A 13 -23.27 -19.66 10.74
N THR A 14 -22.38 -18.81 11.27
CA THR A 14 -22.63 -17.36 11.37
C THR A 14 -22.56 -16.68 10.00
N LEU A 15 -21.60 -17.03 9.15
CA LEU A 15 -21.54 -16.55 7.78
C LEU A 15 -22.75 -17.02 6.93
N THR A 16 -23.20 -18.27 7.09
CA THR A 16 -24.40 -18.76 6.40
C THR A 16 -25.70 -18.19 6.97
N LEU A 17 -25.78 -17.82 8.25
CA LEU A 17 -26.95 -17.15 8.78
C LEU A 17 -27.04 -15.68 8.37
N LEU A 18 -25.92 -14.96 8.27
CA LEU A 18 -25.87 -13.59 7.74
C LEU A 18 -26.26 -13.57 6.26
N ALA A 19 -25.83 -14.56 5.48
CA ALA A 19 -26.20 -14.69 4.06
C ALA A 19 -27.70 -14.98 3.83
N GLN A 20 -28.45 -15.41 4.86
CA GLN A 20 -29.88 -15.67 4.77
C GLN A 20 -30.76 -14.45 5.12
N LEU A 21 -30.18 -13.35 5.61
CA LEU A 21 -30.92 -12.16 6.00
C LEU A 21 -31.08 -11.13 4.90
N PHE A 22 -30.48 -11.33 3.74
CA PHE A 22 -30.75 -10.48 2.56
C PHE A 22 -32.20 -10.70 2.09
N PRO A 23 -33.04 -9.68 2.11
CA PRO A 23 -34.38 -9.82 1.55
C PRO A 23 -34.27 -10.10 0.04
N LEU A 24 -34.98 -11.07 -0.46
CA LEU A 24 -35.09 -11.37 -1.92
C LEU A 24 -35.44 -10.12 -2.75
N SER A 25 -36.07 -9.12 -2.15
CA SER A 25 -36.39 -7.84 -2.78
C SER A 25 -35.17 -6.97 -3.11
N ALA A 26 -34.03 -7.16 -2.45
CA ALA A 26 -32.82 -6.39 -2.75
C ALA A 26 -32.19 -6.75 -4.11
N LEU A 27 -32.46 -7.94 -4.63
CA LEU A 27 -31.99 -8.37 -5.95
C LEU A 27 -32.85 -7.83 -7.11
N ALA A 28 -34.13 -7.52 -6.84
CA ALA A 28 -35.03 -7.03 -7.90
C ALA A 28 -34.66 -5.63 -8.42
N ASP A 29 -33.99 -4.82 -7.58
CA ASP A 29 -33.55 -3.46 -7.89
C ASP A 29 -31.99 -3.35 -7.95
N ALA A 30 -31.28 -4.48 -7.94
CA ALA A 30 -29.83 -4.48 -7.99
C ALA A 30 -29.31 -3.95 -9.34
N PRO A 31 -28.30 -3.07 -9.37
CA PRO A 31 -27.74 -2.59 -10.62
C PRO A 31 -27.11 -3.75 -11.40
N SER A 32 -27.23 -3.66 -12.73
CA SER A 32 -26.73 -4.67 -13.67
C SER A 32 -25.53 -4.15 -14.44
N PHE A 33 -24.51 -4.99 -14.58
CA PHE A 33 -23.27 -4.66 -15.27
C PHE A 33 -22.95 -5.70 -16.35
N SER A 34 -22.54 -5.19 -17.53
CA SER A 34 -22.05 -5.99 -18.66
C SER A 34 -20.53 -6.05 -18.72
N ASN A 35 -19.87 -5.40 -17.77
CA ASN A 35 -18.41 -5.34 -17.64
C ASN A 35 -18.05 -5.43 -16.16
N LEU A 36 -17.10 -6.31 -15.84
CA LEU A 36 -16.62 -6.48 -14.46
C LEU A 36 -15.95 -5.22 -13.91
N TYR A 37 -15.28 -4.44 -14.76
CA TYR A 37 -14.66 -3.17 -14.37
C TYR A 37 -15.68 -2.13 -13.89
N ASP A 38 -16.82 -2.00 -14.59
CA ASP A 38 -17.89 -1.09 -14.20
C ASP A 38 -18.52 -1.51 -12.87
N ALA A 39 -18.62 -2.81 -12.62
CA ALA A 39 -19.06 -3.35 -11.33
C ALA A 39 -18.10 -2.99 -10.20
N CYS A 40 -16.79 -3.09 -10.43
CA CYS A 40 -15.79 -2.70 -9.47
C CYS A 40 -15.78 -1.19 -9.18
N ASP A 41 -16.00 -0.33 -10.20
CA ASP A 41 -16.17 1.11 -9.99
C ASP A 41 -17.42 1.45 -9.17
N TYR A 42 -18.49 0.72 -9.42
CA TYR A 42 -19.70 0.82 -8.59
C TYR A 42 -19.41 0.42 -7.13
N LEU A 43 -18.67 -0.67 -6.90
CA LEU A 43 -18.29 -1.08 -5.54
C LEU A 43 -17.43 -0.02 -4.83
N ARG A 44 -16.51 0.64 -5.51
CA ARG A 44 -15.78 1.78 -4.94
C ARG A 44 -16.71 2.89 -4.49
N THR A 45 -17.73 3.21 -5.30
CA THR A 45 -18.75 4.21 -4.96
C THR A 45 -19.54 3.79 -3.71
N CYS A 46 -19.94 2.51 -3.61
CA CYS A 46 -20.61 1.98 -2.43
C CYS A 46 -19.74 2.04 -1.18
N MET A 47 -18.44 1.73 -1.31
CA MET A 47 -17.50 1.84 -0.20
C MET A 47 -17.28 3.28 0.26
N ASP A 48 -17.22 4.24 -0.67
CA ASP A 48 -17.16 5.66 -0.34
C ASP A 48 -18.42 6.14 0.41
N ALA A 49 -19.58 5.57 0.07
CA ALA A 49 -20.84 5.80 0.76
C ALA A 49 -20.98 5.00 2.08
N ARG A 50 -20.00 4.14 2.41
CA ARG A 50 -20.03 3.26 3.60
C ARG A 50 -21.17 2.26 3.61
N GLU A 51 -21.56 1.77 2.45
CA GLU A 51 -22.51 0.65 2.38
C GLU A 51 -21.88 -0.62 2.97
N THR A 52 -22.63 -1.35 3.77
CA THR A 52 -22.19 -2.59 4.40
C THR A 52 -22.79 -3.83 3.76
N GLU A 53 -23.83 -3.65 2.96
CA GLU A 53 -24.56 -4.69 2.26
C GLU A 53 -24.81 -4.23 0.82
N ILE A 54 -24.19 -4.91 -0.16
CA ILE A 54 -24.30 -4.56 -1.57
C ILE A 54 -24.81 -5.75 -2.36
N ALA A 55 -25.75 -5.49 -3.27
CA ALA A 55 -26.21 -6.46 -4.23
C ALA A 55 -26.02 -5.90 -5.65
N LEU A 56 -25.53 -6.73 -6.55
CA LEU A 56 -25.40 -6.38 -7.97
C LEU A 56 -25.61 -7.63 -8.85
N PHE A 57 -25.90 -7.40 -10.11
CA PHE A 57 -26.07 -8.42 -11.11
C PHE A 57 -24.99 -8.27 -12.19
N LEU A 58 -24.31 -9.35 -12.53
CA LEU A 58 -23.36 -9.43 -13.63
C LEU A 58 -24.00 -10.23 -14.77
N ASP A 59 -24.16 -9.63 -15.94
CA ASP A 59 -24.69 -10.34 -17.09
C ASP A 59 -23.67 -11.33 -17.70
N GLU A 60 -24.07 -12.06 -18.71
CA GLU A 60 -23.22 -13.06 -19.38
C GLU A 60 -21.92 -12.46 -19.95
N ASN A 61 -21.90 -11.18 -20.35
CA ASN A 61 -20.72 -10.55 -20.93
C ASN A 61 -19.69 -10.19 -19.84
N ALA A 62 -20.16 -9.71 -18.69
CA ALA A 62 -19.30 -9.44 -17.54
C ALA A 62 -18.58 -10.69 -17.04
N CYS A 63 -19.26 -11.84 -17.14
CA CYS A 63 -18.76 -13.13 -16.67
C CYS A 63 -18.12 -14.02 -17.76
N ALA A 64 -18.16 -13.62 -19.05
CA ALA A 64 -17.83 -14.49 -20.19
C ALA A 64 -16.39 -15.01 -20.18
N ARG A 65 -15.46 -14.27 -19.56
CA ARG A 65 -14.02 -14.58 -19.56
C ARG A 65 -13.49 -15.10 -18.24
N TRP A 66 -14.34 -15.17 -17.19
CA TRP A 66 -13.92 -15.40 -15.83
C TRP A 66 -14.64 -16.59 -15.22
N GLU A 67 -13.89 -17.40 -14.47
CA GLU A 67 -14.51 -18.42 -13.61
C GLU A 67 -15.09 -17.74 -12.34
N THR A 68 -15.92 -18.50 -11.61
CA THR A 68 -16.60 -17.94 -10.42
C THR A 68 -15.64 -17.41 -9.36
N ASP A 69 -14.54 -18.14 -9.14
CA ASP A 69 -13.54 -17.73 -8.15
C ASP A 69 -12.78 -16.49 -8.61
N GLU A 70 -12.47 -16.37 -9.91
CA GLU A 70 -11.82 -15.17 -10.47
C GLU A 70 -12.68 -13.91 -10.36
N VAL A 71 -14.00 -14.05 -10.59
CA VAL A 71 -14.97 -12.95 -10.38
C VAL A 71 -14.97 -12.53 -8.90
N ARG A 72 -15.03 -13.52 -8.00
CA ARG A 72 -15.02 -13.26 -6.56
C ARG A 72 -13.74 -12.55 -6.13
N GLU A 73 -12.58 -13.05 -6.55
CA GLU A 73 -11.27 -12.45 -6.25
C GLU A 73 -11.16 -11.01 -6.75
N ALA A 74 -11.57 -10.71 -7.98
CA ALA A 74 -11.56 -9.37 -8.51
C ALA A 74 -12.43 -8.38 -7.70
N LEU A 75 -13.58 -8.85 -7.20
CA LEU A 75 -14.45 -8.06 -6.35
C LEU A 75 -13.85 -7.88 -4.94
N GLU A 76 -13.27 -8.94 -4.36
CA GLU A 76 -12.58 -8.90 -3.07
C GLU A 76 -11.38 -7.94 -3.10
N ASP A 77 -10.57 -7.98 -4.15
CA ASP A 77 -9.42 -7.11 -4.33
C ASP A 77 -9.82 -5.63 -4.47
N THR A 78 -10.94 -5.37 -5.13
CA THR A 78 -11.51 -4.01 -5.21
C THR A 78 -11.88 -3.46 -3.84
N MET A 79 -12.23 -4.33 -2.90
CA MET A 79 -12.69 -3.97 -1.55
C MET A 79 -11.61 -4.17 -0.47
N ALA A 80 -10.34 -4.25 -0.84
CA ALA A 80 -9.23 -4.56 0.07
C ALA A 80 -9.17 -3.71 1.36
N MET A 81 -9.72 -2.50 1.32
CA MET A 81 -9.80 -1.61 2.49
C MET A 81 -10.78 -2.08 3.57
N ALA A 82 -11.71 -2.95 3.21
CA ALA A 82 -12.87 -3.17 4.05
C ALA A 82 -12.53 -3.87 5.38
N GLY A 83 -11.57 -4.75 5.41
CA GLY A 83 -11.23 -5.56 6.60
C GLY A 83 -11.79 -6.97 6.49
N LEU A 84 -13.07 -7.19 6.80
CA LEU A 84 -13.76 -8.46 6.59
C LEU A 84 -14.78 -8.33 5.46
N ILE A 85 -14.67 -9.19 4.46
CA ILE A 85 -15.54 -9.19 3.28
C ILE A 85 -16.14 -10.57 3.11
N GLY A 86 -17.45 -10.62 2.91
CA GLY A 86 -18.16 -11.80 2.45
C GLY A 86 -18.65 -11.57 1.04
N VAL A 87 -18.09 -12.26 0.05
CA VAL A 87 -18.56 -12.21 -1.33
C VAL A 87 -19.21 -13.54 -1.70
N ARG A 88 -20.46 -13.47 -2.13
CA ARG A 88 -21.19 -14.62 -2.68
C ARG A 88 -21.54 -14.34 -4.13
N VAL A 89 -21.12 -15.24 -5.01
CA VAL A 89 -21.42 -15.23 -6.45
C VAL A 89 -22.28 -16.45 -6.76
N ASP A 90 -23.57 -16.21 -7.07
CA ASP A 90 -24.51 -17.25 -7.47
C ASP A 90 -24.64 -17.23 -9.00
N ARG A 91 -23.96 -18.14 -9.70
CA ARG A 91 -23.93 -18.23 -11.16
C ARG A 91 -25.16 -18.95 -11.72
N HIS A 92 -25.68 -18.43 -12.84
CA HIS A 92 -26.79 -19.00 -13.59
C HIS A 92 -26.33 -19.79 -14.80
N GLU A 93 -27.23 -20.58 -15.41
CA GLU A 93 -26.95 -21.40 -16.58
C GLU A 93 -26.52 -20.58 -17.81
N ASP A 94 -27.04 -19.36 -17.95
CA ASP A 94 -26.69 -18.40 -18.99
C ASP A 94 -25.37 -17.65 -18.76
N ARG A 95 -24.61 -18.05 -17.72
CA ARG A 95 -23.35 -17.45 -17.26
C ARG A 95 -23.48 -16.10 -16.57
N SER A 96 -24.67 -15.55 -16.43
CA SER A 96 -24.87 -14.40 -15.55
C SER A 96 -24.68 -14.77 -14.07
N ALA A 97 -24.57 -13.77 -13.18
CA ALA A 97 -24.41 -14.04 -11.76
C ALA A 97 -25.10 -12.97 -10.89
N ASP A 98 -25.77 -13.44 -9.85
CA ASP A 98 -26.16 -12.61 -8.70
C ASP A 98 -24.97 -12.52 -7.74
N VAL A 99 -24.60 -11.29 -7.38
CA VAL A 99 -23.52 -11.03 -6.43
C VAL A 99 -24.09 -10.36 -5.19
N ARG A 100 -23.70 -10.87 -4.03
CA ARG A 100 -24.01 -10.29 -2.71
C ARG A 100 -22.75 -10.12 -1.93
N ILE A 101 -22.59 -8.93 -1.34
CA ILE A 101 -21.39 -8.55 -0.62
C ILE A 101 -21.80 -8.01 0.73
N SER A 102 -21.13 -8.47 1.79
CA SER A 102 -21.19 -7.91 3.13
C SER A 102 -19.83 -7.39 3.53
N ILE A 103 -19.77 -6.20 4.12
CA ILE A 103 -18.54 -5.49 4.42
C ILE A 103 -18.51 -5.10 5.90
N GLU A 104 -17.42 -5.47 6.60
CA GLU A 104 -17.05 -4.91 7.89
C GLU A 104 -15.78 -4.06 7.71
N TYR A 105 -15.93 -2.74 7.81
CA TYR A 105 -14.83 -1.80 7.59
C TYR A 105 -13.73 -1.93 8.62
N CYS A 106 -12.48 -1.85 8.16
CA CYS A 106 -11.30 -1.95 9.01
C CYS A 106 -11.21 -0.78 10.01
N ASP A 107 -10.38 -0.96 11.02
CA ASP A 107 -10.15 -0.01 12.09
C ASP A 107 -9.76 1.39 11.59
N ALA A 108 -8.87 1.50 10.60
CA ALA A 108 -8.47 2.79 10.03
C ALA A 108 -9.65 3.56 9.42
N VAL A 109 -10.52 2.85 8.68
CA VAL A 109 -11.72 3.45 8.07
C VAL A 109 -12.69 3.90 9.14
N ARG A 110 -12.95 3.05 10.16
CA ARG A 110 -13.82 3.41 11.29
C ARG A 110 -13.29 4.62 12.07
N MET A 111 -11.97 4.71 12.30
CA MET A 111 -11.35 5.86 12.97
C MET A 111 -11.51 7.16 12.15
N VAL A 112 -11.34 7.11 10.83
CA VAL A 112 -11.57 8.28 9.96
C VAL A 112 -13.04 8.72 10.01
N ASP A 113 -13.98 7.78 9.97
CA ASP A 113 -15.40 8.08 10.02
C ASP A 113 -15.81 8.64 11.40
N ALA A 114 -15.25 8.11 12.48
CA ALA A 114 -15.44 8.64 13.83
C ALA A 114 -14.88 10.06 13.97
N TYR A 115 -13.72 10.34 13.39
CA TYR A 115 -13.16 11.70 13.35
C TYR A 115 -14.06 12.68 12.60
N ARG A 116 -14.58 12.28 11.45
CA ARG A 116 -15.46 13.12 10.61
C ARG A 116 -16.82 13.39 11.24
N SER A 117 -17.40 12.39 11.88
CA SER A 117 -18.70 12.50 12.56
C SER A 117 -18.62 13.12 13.96
N GLY A 118 -17.46 13.03 14.62
CA GLY A 118 -17.27 13.36 16.02
C GLY A 118 -17.83 12.31 16.98
N ASP A 119 -18.33 11.18 16.49
CA ASP A 119 -18.85 10.06 17.30
C ASP A 119 -17.80 8.95 17.45
N LEU A 120 -17.25 8.84 18.64
CA LEU A 120 -16.23 7.85 18.99
C LEU A 120 -16.83 6.56 19.61
N SER A 121 -18.14 6.47 19.77
CA SER A 121 -18.79 5.38 20.51
C SER A 121 -18.60 4.00 19.87
N GLY A 122 -18.36 3.95 18.56
CA GLY A 122 -18.08 2.73 17.81
C GLY A 122 -16.62 2.25 17.87
N LEU A 123 -15.73 3.02 18.51
CA LEU A 123 -14.32 2.70 18.62
C LEU A 123 -13.97 2.09 19.99
N SER A 124 -13.09 1.09 19.99
CA SER A 124 -12.46 0.59 21.22
C SER A 124 -11.60 1.67 21.89
N ALA A 125 -11.22 1.45 23.15
CA ALA A 125 -10.35 2.39 23.86
C ALA A 125 -8.98 2.57 23.20
N GLU A 126 -8.40 1.49 22.64
CA GLU A 126 -7.13 1.56 21.90
C GLU A 126 -7.30 2.32 20.60
N GLU A 127 -8.39 2.11 19.85
CA GLU A 127 -8.67 2.85 18.61
C GLU A 127 -8.88 4.35 18.88
N GLN A 128 -9.56 4.71 19.97
CA GLN A 128 -9.71 6.11 20.39
C GLN A 128 -8.37 6.74 20.74
N GLN A 129 -7.50 6.01 21.45
CA GLN A 129 -6.14 6.47 21.75
C GLN A 129 -5.32 6.66 20.46
N CYS A 130 -5.34 5.70 19.55
CA CYS A 130 -4.65 5.79 18.24
C CYS A 130 -5.17 6.96 17.42
N LEU A 131 -6.47 7.17 17.37
CA LEU A 131 -7.06 8.31 16.66
C LEU A 131 -6.59 9.64 17.23
N ALA A 132 -6.54 9.79 18.56
CA ALA A 132 -6.03 11.01 19.20
C ALA A 132 -4.56 11.28 18.84
N MET A 133 -3.71 10.25 18.88
CA MET A 133 -2.30 10.32 18.48
C MET A 133 -2.15 10.67 16.99
N ALA A 134 -2.96 10.04 16.12
CA ALA A 134 -2.92 10.29 14.67
C ALA A 134 -3.37 11.72 14.33
N VAL A 135 -4.37 12.27 15.02
CA VAL A 135 -4.82 13.67 14.84
C VAL A 135 -3.73 14.66 15.28
N GLU A 136 -3.04 14.38 16.37
CA GLU A 136 -1.91 15.19 16.81
C GLU A 136 -0.76 15.16 15.78
N ALA A 137 -0.35 13.96 15.35
CA ALA A 137 0.68 13.77 14.33
C ALA A 137 0.32 14.48 13.01
N ALA A 138 -0.91 14.29 12.53
CA ALA A 138 -1.39 14.95 11.31
C ALA A 138 -1.39 16.48 11.44
N THR A 139 -1.68 17.01 12.62
CA THR A 139 -1.63 18.46 12.88
C THR A 139 -0.21 18.98 12.80
N GLN A 140 0.76 18.29 13.39
CA GLN A 140 2.18 18.65 13.35
C GLN A 140 2.73 18.54 11.92
N LEU A 141 2.43 17.45 11.20
CA LEU A 141 2.88 17.24 9.82
C LEU A 141 2.37 18.35 8.90
N ARG A 142 1.08 18.69 8.96
CA ARG A 142 0.50 19.81 8.18
C ARG A 142 1.10 21.17 8.51
N ALA A 143 1.58 21.37 9.73
CA ALA A 143 2.25 22.61 10.12
C ALA A 143 3.68 22.70 9.56
N MET A 144 4.34 21.55 9.35
CA MET A 144 5.71 21.48 8.85
C MET A 144 5.82 21.42 7.32
N TYR A 145 4.86 20.80 6.65
CA TYR A 145 4.92 20.54 5.21
C TYR A 145 3.76 21.24 4.49
N GLY A 146 4.11 22.05 3.48
CA GLY A 146 3.15 22.91 2.77
C GLY A 146 2.57 22.32 1.49
N ASP A 147 3.12 21.22 0.98
CA ASP A 147 2.67 20.56 -0.24
C ASP A 147 2.39 19.08 -0.02
N ALA A 148 1.56 18.52 -0.88
CA ALA A 148 1.05 17.15 -0.74
C ALA A 148 2.16 16.09 -0.84
N LEU A 149 3.14 16.27 -1.74
CA LEU A 149 4.21 15.30 -1.95
C LEU A 149 5.18 15.24 -0.75
N SER A 150 5.57 16.41 -0.22
CA SER A 150 6.42 16.48 0.98
C SER A 150 5.69 15.92 2.21
N LEU A 151 4.39 16.19 2.32
CA LEU A 151 3.55 15.67 3.40
C LEU A 151 3.40 14.15 3.33
N GLU A 152 3.14 13.63 2.16
CA GLU A 152 3.10 12.19 1.89
C GLU A 152 4.40 11.50 2.28
N LYS A 153 5.53 12.05 1.79
CA LYS A 153 6.85 11.51 2.12
C LYS A 153 7.10 11.50 3.63
N ALA A 154 6.71 12.56 4.33
CA ALA A 154 6.89 12.63 5.78
C ALA A 154 6.05 11.59 6.52
N ILE A 155 4.84 11.28 6.04
CA ILE A 155 4.01 10.20 6.58
C ILE A 155 4.65 8.83 6.31
N TYR A 156 5.14 8.61 5.09
CA TYR A 156 5.84 7.41 4.70
C TYR A 156 7.05 7.15 5.60
N ASP A 157 7.93 8.14 5.73
CA ASP A 157 9.12 8.09 6.58
C ASP A 157 8.78 7.84 8.06
N LEU A 158 7.72 8.46 8.55
CA LEU A 158 7.26 8.28 9.93
C LEU A 158 6.87 6.82 10.20
N ILE A 159 6.12 6.22 9.30
CA ILE A 159 5.64 4.83 9.46
C ILE A 159 6.83 3.86 9.38
N CYS A 160 7.65 3.95 8.34
CA CYS A 160 8.82 3.08 8.18
C CYS A 160 9.79 3.15 9.38
N ARG A 161 9.89 4.27 10.07
CA ARG A 161 10.79 4.45 11.24
C ARG A 161 10.14 4.07 12.57
N SER A 162 8.84 3.92 12.63
CA SER A 162 8.11 3.69 13.89
C SER A 162 7.50 2.30 14.00
N VAL A 163 7.43 1.55 12.91
CA VAL A 163 6.81 0.22 12.88
C VAL A 163 7.86 -0.78 12.40
N THR A 164 7.94 -1.91 13.05
CA THR A 164 8.76 -3.06 12.62
C THR A 164 7.87 -4.10 11.97
N TYR A 165 8.25 -4.59 10.79
CA TYR A 165 7.47 -5.58 10.07
C TYR A 165 7.46 -6.92 10.79
N ARG A 166 6.27 -7.47 10.98
CA ARG A 166 6.08 -8.82 11.51
C ARG A 166 4.85 -9.48 10.91
N ASN A 167 5.02 -10.70 10.46
CA ASN A 167 3.91 -11.52 9.98
C ASN A 167 3.83 -12.83 10.75
N TYR A 168 2.64 -13.42 10.80
CA TYR A 168 2.38 -14.71 11.42
C TYR A 168 1.71 -15.64 10.40
N PRO A 169 2.26 -16.84 10.17
CA PRO A 169 1.73 -17.75 9.13
C PRO A 169 0.34 -18.33 9.47
N ASP A 170 -0.02 -18.39 10.76
CA ASP A 170 -1.36 -18.79 11.18
C ASP A 170 -2.29 -17.57 11.22
N THR A 171 -3.01 -17.35 10.12
CA THR A 171 -3.97 -16.25 9.97
C THR A 171 -5.18 -16.33 10.89
N THR A 172 -5.34 -17.45 11.62
CA THR A 172 -6.41 -17.63 12.62
C THR A 172 -5.93 -17.35 14.05
N SER A 173 -4.65 -17.04 14.22
CA SER A 173 -4.05 -16.76 15.55
C SER A 173 -4.46 -15.39 16.08
N VAL A 174 -4.37 -15.24 17.40
CA VAL A 174 -4.58 -13.94 18.06
C VAL A 174 -3.49 -12.95 17.66
N GLU A 175 -2.26 -13.45 17.51
CA GLU A 175 -1.11 -12.68 17.08
C GLU A 175 -1.31 -12.11 15.68
N PHE A 176 -1.81 -12.91 14.73
CA PHE A 176 -2.15 -12.42 13.39
C PHE A 176 -3.26 -11.37 13.46
N SER A 177 -4.34 -11.64 14.20
CA SER A 177 -5.44 -10.69 14.38
C SER A 177 -4.99 -9.35 14.99
N ARG A 178 -3.91 -9.34 15.77
CA ARG A 178 -3.32 -8.14 16.35
C ARG A 178 -2.48 -7.37 15.33
N VAL A 179 -1.52 -8.01 14.65
CA VAL A 179 -0.55 -7.32 13.78
C VAL A 179 -1.13 -6.71 12.50
N VAL A 180 -2.39 -7.01 12.17
CA VAL A 180 -3.10 -6.40 11.04
C VAL A 180 -3.74 -5.05 11.39
N THR A 181 -3.64 -4.56 12.62
CA THR A 181 -4.40 -3.42 13.13
C THR A 181 -3.56 -2.15 13.28
N VAL A 182 -4.22 -0.99 13.18
CA VAL A 182 -3.60 0.31 13.51
C VAL A 182 -3.11 0.36 14.96
N PRO A 183 -3.85 -0.14 15.97
CA PRO A 183 -3.32 -0.21 17.34
C PRO A 183 -2.03 -1.00 17.48
N SER A 184 -1.82 -2.09 16.74
CA SER A 184 -0.54 -2.79 16.75
C SER A 184 0.58 -1.93 16.19
N ALA A 185 0.38 -1.28 15.04
CA ALA A 185 1.39 -0.40 14.46
C ALA A 185 1.72 0.81 15.36
N MET A 186 0.70 1.47 15.92
CA MET A 186 0.89 2.72 16.66
C MET A 186 1.27 2.53 18.14
N LEU A 187 0.77 1.50 18.82
CA LEU A 187 0.98 1.29 20.25
C LEU A 187 2.07 0.26 20.54
N ASP A 188 2.15 -0.80 19.71
CA ASP A 188 3.12 -1.88 19.90
C ASP A 188 4.37 -1.69 19.02
N GLY A 189 4.31 -0.79 18.02
CA GLY A 189 5.38 -0.57 17.05
C GLY A 189 5.61 -1.75 16.11
N VAL A 190 4.59 -2.61 15.91
CA VAL A 190 4.69 -3.84 15.11
C VAL A 190 3.50 -3.97 14.19
N GLY A 191 3.71 -4.34 12.93
CA GLY A 191 2.63 -4.54 11.98
C GLY A 191 3.01 -5.43 10.81
N ASN A 192 2.02 -5.97 10.10
CA ASN A 192 2.20 -6.52 8.77
C ASN A 192 1.74 -5.52 7.70
N CYS A 193 1.73 -5.90 6.43
CA CYS A 193 1.34 -5.03 5.33
C CYS A 193 -0.02 -4.34 5.54
N GLN A 194 -0.99 -5.02 6.15
CA GLN A 194 -2.29 -4.42 6.45
C GLN A 194 -2.18 -3.27 7.45
N ALA A 195 -1.40 -3.43 8.53
CA ALA A 195 -1.23 -2.38 9.53
C ALA A 195 -0.49 -1.15 8.96
N TYR A 196 0.53 -1.38 8.12
CA TYR A 196 1.25 -0.31 7.40
C TYR A 196 0.30 0.46 6.49
N ALA A 197 -0.43 -0.24 5.62
CA ALA A 197 -1.37 0.38 4.69
C ALA A 197 -2.51 1.13 5.41
N ARG A 198 -3.03 0.56 6.52
CA ARG A 198 -4.07 1.19 7.34
C ARG A 198 -3.55 2.44 8.07
N MET A 199 -2.34 2.40 8.60
CA MET A 199 -1.72 3.56 9.25
C MET A 199 -1.46 4.68 8.24
N PHE A 200 -0.98 4.35 7.03
CA PHE A 200 -0.80 5.32 5.96
C PHE A 200 -2.13 5.94 5.51
N TYR A 201 -3.18 5.13 5.36
CA TYR A 201 -4.54 5.62 5.05
C TYR A 201 -5.06 6.57 6.13
N LEU A 202 -4.92 6.20 7.41
CA LEU A 202 -5.39 7.02 8.54
C LEU A 202 -4.67 8.37 8.56
N LEU A 203 -3.34 8.38 8.61
CA LEU A 203 -2.54 9.59 8.68
C LEU A 203 -2.71 10.47 7.43
N GLY A 204 -2.64 9.87 6.24
CA GLY A 204 -2.83 10.59 4.98
C GLY A 204 -4.20 11.26 4.88
N THR A 205 -5.26 10.53 5.23
CA THR A 205 -6.62 11.08 5.22
C THR A 205 -6.81 12.19 6.24
N LEU A 206 -6.27 12.04 7.45
CA LEU A 206 -6.29 13.11 8.48
C LEU A 206 -5.46 14.32 8.07
N CYS A 207 -4.43 14.12 7.27
CA CYS A 207 -3.67 15.20 6.65
C CYS A 207 -4.39 15.88 5.46
N GLY A 208 -5.49 15.34 4.99
CA GLY A 208 -6.27 15.86 3.87
C GLY A 208 -5.84 15.32 2.51
N LEU A 209 -5.00 14.29 2.47
CA LEU A 209 -4.63 13.57 1.26
C LEU A 209 -5.75 12.60 0.87
N LYS A 210 -5.88 12.31 -0.41
CA LYS A 210 -6.79 11.30 -0.91
C LYS A 210 -6.03 9.98 -1.04
N VAL A 211 -6.23 9.09 -0.09
CA VAL A 211 -5.57 7.80 0.02
C VAL A 211 -6.58 6.69 -0.17
N GLY A 212 -6.23 5.69 -0.96
CA GLY A 212 -6.98 4.45 -1.14
C GLY A 212 -6.16 3.22 -0.74
N PHE A 213 -6.74 2.05 -0.97
CA PHE A 213 -6.06 0.77 -0.79
C PHE A 213 -5.99 0.02 -2.10
N LEU A 214 -4.96 -0.82 -2.23
CA LEU A 214 -4.82 -1.84 -3.24
C LEU A 214 -4.41 -3.14 -2.60
N SER A 215 -4.83 -4.26 -3.18
CA SER A 215 -4.32 -5.58 -2.84
C SER A 215 -3.90 -6.36 -4.08
N GLY A 216 -3.09 -7.36 -3.88
CA GLY A 216 -2.61 -8.25 -4.93
C GLY A 216 -1.85 -9.44 -4.35
N TRP A 217 -1.27 -10.25 -5.23
CA TRP A 217 -0.54 -11.47 -4.88
C TRP A 217 0.93 -11.34 -5.28
N TYR A 218 1.83 -11.96 -4.54
CA TYR A 218 3.21 -12.13 -5.00
C TYR A 218 3.28 -12.98 -6.27
N ALA A 219 4.28 -12.74 -7.11
CA ALA A 219 4.41 -13.38 -8.41
C ALA A 219 4.41 -14.91 -8.39
N ASP A 220 4.90 -15.49 -7.32
CA ASP A 220 4.98 -16.94 -7.12
C ASP A 220 3.73 -17.56 -6.45
N HIS A 221 2.77 -16.73 -6.02
CA HIS A 221 1.59 -17.11 -5.25
C HIS A 221 1.87 -17.90 -3.95
N GLU A 222 3.15 -18.10 -3.59
CA GLU A 222 3.53 -18.87 -2.41
C GLU A 222 3.55 -18.00 -1.14
N GLU A 223 3.86 -16.70 -1.25
CA GLU A 223 3.98 -15.79 -0.13
C GLU A 223 2.66 -15.12 0.30
N GLY A 224 1.58 -15.34 -0.46
CA GLY A 224 0.24 -14.91 -0.10
C GLY A 224 -0.14 -13.52 -0.63
N GLN A 225 -1.23 -12.99 -0.07
CA GLN A 225 -1.83 -11.72 -0.44
C GLN A 225 -1.07 -10.55 0.19
N HIS A 226 -0.91 -9.46 -0.56
CA HIS A 226 -0.34 -8.22 -0.07
C HIS A 226 -1.31 -7.04 -0.24
N ILE A 227 -1.16 -6.03 0.61
CA ILE A 227 -1.96 -4.81 0.57
C ILE A 227 -1.05 -3.59 0.72
N TRP A 228 -1.33 -2.56 -0.07
CA TRP A 228 -0.63 -1.27 -0.06
C TRP A 228 -1.62 -0.14 -0.37
N ASN A 229 -1.16 1.04 -0.75
CA ASN A 229 -2.02 2.19 -0.92
C ASN A 229 -1.97 2.79 -2.33
N THR A 230 -3.03 3.51 -2.68
CA THR A 230 -3.01 4.52 -3.71
C THR A 230 -3.04 5.90 -3.09
N ILE A 231 -2.50 6.88 -3.81
CA ILE A 231 -2.61 8.29 -3.46
C ILE A 231 -2.94 9.12 -4.70
N GLU A 232 -3.87 10.08 -4.55
CA GLU A 232 -4.18 11.02 -5.61
C GLU A 232 -3.40 12.32 -5.40
N LEU A 233 -2.48 12.62 -6.33
CA LEU A 233 -1.70 13.86 -6.36
C LEU A 233 -2.02 14.62 -7.66
N ASN A 234 -2.47 15.85 -7.56
CA ASN A 234 -2.83 16.71 -8.69
C ASN A 234 -3.82 16.06 -9.67
N GLY A 235 -4.75 15.26 -9.16
CA GLY A 235 -5.75 14.55 -9.96
C GLY A 235 -5.24 13.30 -10.67
N GLN A 236 -4.03 12.85 -10.38
CA GLN A 236 -3.45 11.61 -10.88
C GLN A 236 -3.27 10.62 -9.74
N LEU A 237 -3.46 9.34 -10.03
CA LEU A 237 -3.35 8.27 -9.05
C LEU A 237 -1.97 7.60 -9.14
N TYR A 238 -1.31 7.45 -8.01
CA TYR A 238 -0.04 6.76 -7.84
C TYR A 238 -0.18 5.62 -6.84
N MET A 239 0.74 4.69 -6.92
CA MET A 239 0.87 3.61 -5.94
C MET A 239 1.99 3.91 -4.97
N VAL A 240 1.74 3.59 -3.70
CA VAL A 240 2.70 3.76 -2.62
C VAL A 240 2.65 2.55 -1.68
N ASP A 241 3.78 1.89 -1.53
CA ASP A 241 3.91 0.75 -0.62
C ASP A 241 4.87 1.09 0.51
N VAL A 242 4.30 1.37 1.67
CA VAL A 242 5.06 1.73 2.87
C VAL A 242 5.72 0.50 3.48
N THR A 243 5.15 -0.69 3.27
CA THR A 243 5.74 -1.95 3.75
C THR A 243 7.06 -2.25 3.02
N ASP A 244 7.06 -2.09 1.68
CA ASP A 244 8.29 -2.22 0.88
C ASP A 244 9.33 -1.13 1.22
N GLY A 245 8.85 0.01 1.73
CA GLY A 245 9.71 1.13 2.16
C GLY A 245 10.42 0.90 3.48
N ASP A 246 9.91 0.03 4.31
CA ASP A 246 10.49 -0.28 5.62
C ASP A 246 11.69 -1.21 5.47
N PHE A 247 12.83 -0.69 5.84
CA PHE A 247 14.09 -1.36 5.69
C PHE A 247 14.61 -1.79 7.06
N ASP A 248 14.08 -2.91 7.57
CA ASP A 248 14.52 -3.53 8.82
C ASP A 248 16.01 -3.94 8.72
N ASN A 249 16.91 -2.96 8.79
CA ASN A 249 18.34 -3.23 8.78
C ASN A 249 18.81 -3.52 10.20
N ALA A 250 19.50 -4.66 10.37
CA ALA A 250 20.15 -5.02 11.63
C ALA A 250 21.23 -4.00 12.06
N ASP A 251 21.75 -3.19 11.14
CA ASP A 251 22.61 -2.05 11.40
C ASP A 251 21.75 -0.79 11.60
N GLU A 252 21.49 -0.44 12.86
CA GLU A 252 20.72 0.77 13.22
C GLU A 252 21.34 2.08 12.70
N SER A 253 22.61 2.07 12.28
CA SER A 253 23.26 3.22 11.67
C SER A 253 22.95 3.37 10.18
N ALA A 254 22.43 2.32 9.54
CA ALA A 254 22.01 2.36 8.15
C ALA A 254 20.66 3.06 7.99
N PRO A 255 20.38 3.68 6.84
CA PRO A 255 19.06 4.22 6.55
C PRO A 255 17.98 3.15 6.67
N GLN A 256 16.88 3.49 7.34
CA GLN A 256 15.76 2.58 7.60
C GLN A 256 14.62 2.73 6.59
N VAL A 257 14.76 3.59 5.59
CA VAL A 257 13.71 3.89 4.61
C VAL A 257 14.26 3.85 3.20
N GLN A 258 13.58 3.12 2.34
CA GLN A 258 13.82 3.14 0.89
C GLN A 258 12.57 3.58 0.14
N TYR A 259 12.69 4.03 -1.11
CA TYR A 259 11.60 4.65 -1.85
C TYR A 259 11.33 3.98 -3.22
N ARG A 260 11.69 2.70 -3.39
CA ARG A 260 11.48 1.95 -4.63
C ARG A 260 10.01 1.96 -5.04
N SER A 261 9.13 1.77 -4.07
CA SER A 261 7.68 1.71 -4.26
C SER A 261 6.95 2.99 -3.80
N PHE A 262 7.64 4.13 -3.87
CA PHE A 262 7.07 5.44 -3.54
C PHE A 262 6.66 6.17 -4.82
N ASN A 263 5.36 6.44 -4.98
CA ASN A 263 4.75 7.12 -6.14
C ASN A 263 5.10 6.46 -7.48
N ILE A 264 4.97 5.15 -7.54
CA ILE A 264 5.18 4.41 -8.78
C ILE A 264 3.91 4.41 -9.65
N GLY A 265 4.12 4.53 -10.96
CA GLY A 265 3.13 4.23 -11.97
C GLY A 265 3.08 2.73 -12.27
N TRP A 266 2.12 2.32 -13.08
CA TRP A 266 1.96 0.92 -13.49
C TRP A 266 3.18 0.33 -14.19
N ASP A 267 3.86 1.14 -15.00
CA ASP A 267 5.05 0.79 -15.78
C ASP A 267 6.29 0.46 -14.91
N ARG A 268 6.25 0.86 -13.64
CA ARG A 268 7.36 0.66 -12.68
C ARG A 268 7.11 -0.42 -11.64
N VAL A 269 5.98 -1.12 -11.74
CA VAL A 269 5.74 -2.28 -10.88
C VAL A 269 6.75 -3.36 -11.25
N PRO A 270 7.59 -3.81 -10.31
CA PRO A 270 8.57 -4.83 -10.61
C PRO A 270 7.87 -6.13 -11.03
N ALA A 271 8.21 -6.63 -12.21
CA ALA A 271 7.58 -7.82 -12.80
C ALA A 271 7.81 -9.10 -11.97
N ASP A 272 8.82 -9.10 -11.11
CA ASP A 272 9.20 -10.20 -10.23
C ASP A 272 8.64 -10.07 -8.80
N SER A 273 8.10 -8.90 -8.43
CA SER A 273 7.66 -8.62 -7.06
C SER A 273 6.17 -8.85 -6.86
N TRP A 274 5.34 -8.61 -7.88
CA TRP A 274 3.90 -8.61 -7.76
C TRP A 274 3.24 -9.13 -9.02
N ASN A 275 2.73 -10.35 -9.01
CA ASN A 275 1.65 -10.70 -9.91
C ASN A 275 0.40 -9.99 -9.36
N TRP A 276 0.28 -8.78 -9.80
CA TRP A 276 -0.95 -8.11 -9.77
C TRP A 276 -1.90 -8.93 -10.65
N TRP A 277 -2.81 -9.66 -10.07
CA TRP A 277 -4.12 -9.60 -10.65
C TRP A 277 -4.37 -8.11 -10.77
N PRO A 278 -4.47 -7.61 -12.02
CA PRO A 278 -4.72 -6.21 -12.12
C PRO A 278 -5.80 -5.97 -11.10
N PRO A 279 -5.76 -4.88 -10.36
CA PRO A 279 -7.00 -4.28 -10.07
C PRO A 279 -7.59 -4.15 -11.45
N ALA A 280 -8.17 -5.28 -11.87
CA ALA A 280 -8.75 -5.43 -13.17
C ALA A 280 -9.60 -4.24 -13.46
N CYS A 281 -9.60 -3.31 -12.54
CA CYS A 281 -10.68 -2.47 -12.22
C CYS A 281 -10.30 -1.02 -11.91
N ASP A 282 -9.03 -0.62 -11.96
CA ASP A 282 -8.73 0.81 -11.87
C ASP A 282 -7.85 1.28 -13.02
N ASP A 283 -8.48 1.62 -14.15
CA ASP A 283 -7.81 2.19 -15.33
C ASP A 283 -7.07 3.50 -15.02
N ARG A 284 -7.38 4.16 -13.90
CA ARG A 284 -6.70 5.37 -13.45
C ARG A 284 -5.24 5.10 -13.07
N ILE A 285 -4.94 3.90 -12.56
CA ILE A 285 -3.56 3.50 -12.19
C ILE A 285 -2.71 3.25 -13.45
N ARG A 286 -3.36 2.85 -14.56
CA ARG A 286 -2.70 2.59 -15.85
C ARG A 286 -2.52 3.83 -16.69
N ASN A 287 -2.69 5.02 -16.12
CA ASN A 287 -2.61 6.26 -16.85
C ASN A 287 -1.14 6.65 -17.13
N ASP A 288 -0.65 6.29 -18.29
CA ASP A 288 0.71 6.60 -18.79
C ASP A 288 0.97 8.11 -18.97
N THR A 289 -0.05 8.96 -18.78
CA THR A 289 0.08 10.43 -18.91
C THR A 289 0.37 11.12 -17.59
N ALA A 290 0.38 10.40 -16.46
CA ALA A 290 0.71 10.97 -15.16
C ALA A 290 2.17 11.46 -15.14
N PRO A 291 2.46 12.65 -14.55
CA PRO A 291 3.84 13.05 -14.30
C PRO A 291 4.58 11.98 -13.50
N ASP A 292 5.82 11.71 -13.86
CA ASP A 292 6.66 10.78 -13.11
C ASP A 292 7.05 11.41 -11.76
N LEU A 293 6.39 10.97 -10.68
CA LEU A 293 6.67 11.39 -9.29
C LEU A 293 7.49 10.36 -8.51
N TRP A 294 8.00 9.34 -9.19
CA TRP A 294 8.86 8.35 -8.56
C TRP A 294 10.07 9.00 -7.89
N TYR A 295 10.39 8.59 -6.69
CA TYR A 295 11.45 9.20 -5.87
C TYR A 295 12.80 9.31 -6.60
N TYR A 296 13.14 8.32 -7.42
CA TYR A 296 14.43 8.25 -8.10
C TYR A 296 14.47 8.93 -9.48
N ASN A 297 13.44 9.70 -9.87
CA ASN A 297 13.41 10.37 -11.16
C ASN A 297 14.30 11.63 -11.28
N ASN A 298 15.27 11.80 -10.37
CA ASN A 298 16.19 12.94 -10.30
C ASN A 298 15.54 14.29 -9.96
N GLN A 299 14.45 14.29 -9.21
CA GLN A 299 13.88 15.52 -8.68
C GLN A 299 14.84 16.17 -7.66
N PRO A 300 14.91 17.53 -7.58
CA PRO A 300 15.72 18.21 -6.58
C PRO A 300 15.38 17.80 -5.15
N GLY A 301 16.38 17.38 -4.38
CA GLY A 301 16.20 16.89 -3.01
C GLY A 301 15.80 15.42 -2.88
N TYR A 302 15.61 14.74 -3.99
CA TYR A 302 15.33 13.30 -4.07
C TYR A 302 16.52 12.55 -4.64
N GLY A 303 16.42 11.24 -4.70
CA GLY A 303 17.47 10.38 -5.25
C GLY A 303 17.61 10.45 -6.75
N GLY A 304 18.51 9.65 -7.29
CA GLY A 304 18.76 9.52 -8.71
C GLY A 304 18.57 8.09 -9.21
N CYS A 305 18.10 7.96 -10.44
CA CYS A 305 18.02 6.70 -11.17
C CYS A 305 19.12 6.65 -12.22
N SER A 306 19.88 5.58 -12.26
CA SER A 306 20.99 5.41 -13.21
C SER A 306 21.09 3.97 -13.69
N THR A 307 21.63 3.77 -14.88
CA THR A 307 22.00 2.46 -15.44
C THR A 307 23.51 2.25 -15.45
N SER A 308 24.26 3.15 -14.83
CA SER A 308 25.71 3.05 -14.71
C SER A 308 26.17 3.60 -13.37
N LEU A 309 27.13 2.90 -12.77
CA LEU A 309 27.69 3.24 -11.45
C LEU A 309 28.33 4.65 -11.45
N ASP A 310 29.03 5.00 -12.52
CA ASP A 310 29.64 6.33 -12.66
C ASP A 310 28.60 7.45 -12.73
N ALA A 311 27.49 7.23 -13.45
CA ALA A 311 26.42 8.20 -13.54
C ALA A 311 25.69 8.37 -12.19
N ALA A 312 25.46 7.28 -11.44
CA ALA A 312 24.93 7.33 -10.09
C ALA A 312 25.83 8.14 -9.17
N ALA A 313 27.15 7.90 -9.22
CA ALA A 313 28.13 8.63 -8.43
C ALA A 313 28.20 10.12 -8.81
N ASP A 314 28.14 10.46 -10.10
CA ASP A 314 28.12 11.85 -10.56
C ASP A 314 26.86 12.59 -10.06
N ALA A 315 25.69 11.92 -10.11
CA ALA A 315 24.43 12.47 -9.60
C ALA A 315 24.50 12.70 -8.08
N CYS A 316 25.02 11.74 -7.32
CA CYS A 316 25.21 11.82 -5.89
C CYS A 316 26.10 13.02 -5.50
N ILE A 317 27.26 13.16 -6.13
CA ILE A 317 28.20 14.26 -5.86
C ILE A 317 27.61 15.63 -6.28
N ALA A 318 26.80 15.66 -7.33
CA ALA A 318 26.10 16.89 -7.72
C ALA A 318 25.10 17.36 -6.65
N GLN A 319 24.41 16.43 -5.96
CA GLN A 319 23.52 16.73 -4.84
C GLN A 319 24.30 17.24 -3.62
N ALA A 320 25.44 16.63 -3.29
CA ALA A 320 26.34 17.13 -2.23
C ALA A 320 26.79 18.57 -2.52
N ARG A 321 27.16 18.86 -3.76
CA ARG A 321 27.53 20.21 -4.22
C ARG A 321 26.39 21.21 -4.09
N ALA A 322 25.14 20.75 -4.24
CA ALA A 322 23.94 21.56 -4.04
C ALA A 322 23.58 21.75 -2.54
N GLY A 323 24.34 21.13 -1.63
CA GLY A 323 24.19 21.31 -0.18
C GLY A 323 23.32 20.24 0.49
N TYR A 324 22.94 19.19 -0.21
CA TYR A 324 22.23 18.06 0.42
C TYR A 324 23.18 17.23 1.26
N VAL A 325 22.73 16.83 2.44
CA VAL A 325 23.53 16.04 3.41
C VAL A 325 23.29 14.54 3.29
N GLN A 326 22.25 14.14 2.55
CA GLN A 326 21.93 12.76 2.29
C GLN A 326 21.52 12.57 0.84
N TRP A 327 21.79 11.41 0.28
CA TRP A 327 21.35 11.02 -1.05
C TRP A 327 20.99 9.53 -1.06
N GLN A 328 19.94 9.20 -1.76
CA GLN A 328 19.56 7.83 -2.05
C GLN A 328 19.34 7.69 -3.54
N GLY A 329 19.96 6.69 -4.17
CA GLY A 329 19.83 6.45 -5.60
C GLY A 329 19.68 4.98 -5.92
N ILE A 330 19.14 4.69 -7.10
CA ILE A 330 18.97 3.33 -7.62
C ILE A 330 19.79 3.12 -8.88
N LEU A 331 20.51 2.01 -8.92
CA LEU A 331 21.24 1.50 -10.08
C LEU A 331 20.44 0.35 -10.68
N LEU A 332 19.86 0.57 -11.87
CA LEU A 332 18.97 -0.38 -12.52
C LEU A 332 19.73 -1.46 -13.28
N GLY A 333 19.26 -2.71 -13.13
CA GLY A 333 19.74 -3.88 -13.86
C GLY A 333 21.20 -4.24 -13.56
N GLN A 334 21.73 -3.83 -12.43
CA GLN A 334 23.12 -4.10 -12.03
C GLN A 334 23.24 -4.26 -10.52
N HIS A 335 24.05 -5.24 -10.12
CA HIS A 335 24.49 -5.36 -8.74
C HIS A 335 25.87 -4.70 -8.57
N ALA A 336 25.98 -3.82 -7.59
CA ALA A 336 27.24 -3.24 -7.18
C ALA A 336 27.22 -3.05 -5.65
N ASP A 337 28.38 -3.22 -5.01
CA ASP A 337 28.53 -3.01 -3.58
C ASP A 337 28.99 -1.57 -3.25
N SER A 338 28.88 -1.20 -1.98
CA SER A 338 29.32 0.10 -1.48
C SER A 338 30.82 0.37 -1.73
N VAL A 339 31.66 -0.66 -1.85
CA VAL A 339 33.10 -0.49 -2.15
C VAL A 339 33.30 -0.01 -3.58
N ALA A 340 32.61 -0.63 -4.55
CA ALA A 340 32.64 -0.22 -5.94
C ALA A 340 32.05 1.19 -6.09
N PHE A 341 30.92 1.47 -5.41
CA PHE A 341 30.29 2.77 -5.45
C PHE A 341 31.16 3.86 -4.82
N ASN A 342 31.84 3.60 -3.69
CA ASN A 342 32.80 4.53 -3.07
C ASN A 342 33.94 4.90 -4.03
N THR A 343 34.44 3.94 -4.80
CA THR A 343 35.48 4.20 -5.81
C THR A 343 34.95 5.15 -6.90
N ALA A 344 33.72 4.94 -7.36
CA ALA A 344 33.08 5.82 -8.33
C ALA A 344 32.81 7.22 -7.72
N LEU A 345 32.37 7.31 -6.47
CA LEU A 345 32.16 8.57 -5.75
C LEU A 345 33.44 9.38 -5.61
N GLN A 346 34.57 8.76 -5.26
CA GLN A 346 35.86 9.43 -5.17
C GLN A 346 36.26 10.03 -6.55
N SER A 347 36.06 9.28 -7.61
CA SER A 347 36.34 9.72 -8.97
C SER A 347 35.43 10.87 -9.39
N ALA A 348 34.14 10.79 -9.06
CA ALA A 348 33.16 11.85 -9.32
C ALA A 348 33.46 13.12 -8.52
N ALA A 349 33.81 12.99 -7.25
CA ALA A 349 34.19 14.11 -6.38
C ALA A 349 35.41 14.86 -6.90
N LEU A 350 36.43 14.15 -7.36
CA LEU A 350 37.61 14.75 -8.01
C LEU A 350 37.24 15.50 -9.28
N ARG A 351 36.41 14.89 -10.15
CA ARG A 351 35.96 15.55 -11.41
C ARG A 351 35.17 16.82 -11.14
N GLN A 352 34.35 16.83 -10.09
CA GLN A 352 33.44 17.93 -9.77
C GLN A 352 34.03 18.94 -8.76
N GLY A 353 35.23 18.70 -8.25
CA GLY A 353 35.88 19.58 -7.27
C GLY A 353 35.18 19.62 -5.91
N VAL A 354 34.56 18.53 -5.51
CA VAL A 354 33.89 18.38 -4.20
C VAL A 354 34.82 17.70 -3.22
N TYR A 355 34.98 18.30 -2.04
CA TYR A 355 35.76 17.74 -0.93
C TYR A 355 34.80 17.52 0.24
N ALA A 356 34.38 16.27 0.42
CA ALA A 356 33.50 15.86 1.50
C ALA A 356 33.88 14.45 2.00
N ASN A 357 33.57 14.17 3.23
CA ASN A 357 33.56 12.81 3.75
C ASN A 357 32.15 12.27 3.66
N TRP A 358 31.99 10.97 3.47
CA TRP A 358 30.69 10.31 3.41
C TRP A 358 30.76 8.89 3.94
N VAL A 359 29.58 8.34 4.29
CA VAL A 359 29.34 6.93 4.55
C VAL A 359 28.36 6.44 3.51
N THR A 360 28.54 5.20 3.05
CA THR A 360 27.69 4.57 2.04
C THR A 360 27.18 3.23 2.54
N TRP A 361 25.97 2.94 2.17
CA TRP A 361 25.32 1.63 2.30
C TRP A 361 24.76 1.22 0.96
N ASP A 362 24.64 -0.08 0.72
CA ASP A 362 24.01 -0.64 -0.46
C ASP A 362 23.00 -1.72 -0.09
N TRP A 363 21.97 -1.81 -0.91
CA TRP A 363 20.95 -2.83 -0.83
C TRP A 363 20.63 -3.37 -2.21
N GLN A 364 20.68 -4.70 -2.35
CA GLN A 364 20.32 -5.38 -3.60
C GLN A 364 18.86 -5.80 -3.56
N THR A 365 18.11 -5.47 -4.59
CA THR A 365 16.69 -5.75 -4.73
C THR A 365 16.36 -6.19 -6.16
N GLY A 366 16.02 -7.47 -6.35
CA GLY A 366 15.92 -8.05 -7.69
C GLY A 366 17.25 -7.92 -8.44
N GLU A 367 17.23 -7.29 -9.63
CA GLU A 367 18.43 -7.01 -10.42
C GLU A 367 19.04 -5.62 -10.14
N ASP A 368 18.44 -4.84 -9.23
CA ASP A 368 18.81 -3.47 -8.96
C ASP A 368 19.65 -3.35 -7.67
N THR A 369 20.35 -2.21 -7.52
CA THR A 369 20.99 -1.83 -6.26
C THR A 369 20.56 -0.44 -5.84
N ILE A 370 20.11 -0.29 -4.58
CA ILE A 370 19.84 1.00 -3.95
C ILE A 370 21.09 1.39 -3.14
N PHE A 371 21.58 2.62 -3.36
CA PHE A 371 22.66 3.20 -2.58
C PHE A 371 22.14 4.30 -1.67
N PHE A 372 22.66 4.32 -0.46
CA PHE A 372 22.45 5.38 0.51
C PHE A 372 23.78 6.07 0.78
N VAL A 373 23.79 7.39 0.79
CA VAL A 373 24.98 8.18 1.09
C VAL A 373 24.62 9.27 2.09
N GLU A 374 25.40 9.34 3.16
CA GLU A 374 25.36 10.43 4.12
C GLU A 374 26.67 11.21 4.08
N PHE A 375 26.58 12.49 3.76
CA PHE A 375 27.71 13.38 3.75
C PHE A 375 27.97 13.93 5.15
N GLN A 376 29.19 13.72 5.63
CA GLN A 376 29.59 14.20 6.94
C GLN A 376 30.02 15.68 6.84
N SER A 377 29.56 16.50 7.78
CA SER A 377 30.07 17.87 7.93
C SER A 377 31.57 17.83 8.17
N ALA A 378 32.32 18.63 7.38
CA ALA A 378 33.75 18.79 7.53
C ALA A 378 34.13 19.42 8.86
#